data_9e6b178536ba3d02aee62028e8774611
#
_entry.id   9e6b178536ba3d02aee62028e8774611
#
_cell.length_a   1.000
_cell.length_b   1.000
_cell.length_c   1.000
_cell.angle_alpha   90.00
_cell.angle_beta   90.00
_cell.angle_gamma   90.00
#
_symmetry.space_group_name_H-M   'P 1'
#
loop_
_entity.id
_entity.type
_entity.pdbx_description
1 polymer ?
#
loop_
_entity_poly.entity_id
_entity_poly.type
_entity_poly.pdbx_seq_one_letter_code
_entity_poly.pdbx_strand_id
1 'polypeptide(L)'
;MDVLYRVPSSLRPVFGDMLALNKERLLSEAEVVAALFAYAKPAASPSSTGVASLVLDDLLAGSLYGKKEPEGSGTEVEAPLLLGRLLGKLNQFTRLRITRGGGGAPEEVLQKGAVKNIHVQAEDRHAGRKHVTRVHGMEQFAIEPDELATRIQKTHNTSCSVQPLPGKNETGKEVAAQGMLLVEVCALLREAYGIPPSYIEALDKTK
;
A
#
# COMPACT_ATOMS: atom_id res chain seq x y z
N MET A 1 -6.03 -8.06 2.10
CA MET A 1 -5.45 -6.88 1.41
C MET A 1 -4.61 -7.39 0.27
N ASP A 2 -4.86 -6.91 -0.95
CA ASP A 2 -4.18 -7.40 -2.16
C ASP A 2 -3.57 -6.22 -2.91
N VAL A 3 -2.33 -6.37 -3.36
CA VAL A 3 -1.68 -5.41 -4.24
C VAL A 3 -1.99 -5.81 -5.68
N LEU A 4 -2.45 -4.85 -6.46
CA LEU A 4 -2.85 -5.01 -7.85
C LEU A 4 -2.17 -3.98 -8.72
N TYR A 5 -2.03 -4.27 -9.99
CA TYR A 5 -1.30 -3.44 -10.93
C TYR A 5 -2.14 -3.14 -12.17
N ARG A 6 -2.19 -1.87 -12.58
CA ARG A 6 -2.74 -1.45 -13.87
C ARG A 6 -1.61 -1.21 -14.84
N VAL A 7 -1.72 -1.78 -16.01
CA VAL A 7 -0.71 -1.69 -17.06
C VAL A 7 -0.87 -0.39 -17.85
N PRO A 8 0.18 0.46 -17.93
CA PRO A 8 0.18 1.63 -18.78
C PRO A 8 0.18 1.25 -20.26
N SER A 9 -0.28 2.15 -21.12
CA SER A 9 -0.45 1.90 -22.57
C SER A 9 0.83 1.42 -23.26
N SER A 10 1.99 1.94 -22.85
CA SER A 10 3.30 1.58 -23.41
C SER A 10 3.72 0.12 -23.18
N LEU A 11 3.24 -0.49 -22.10
CA LEU A 11 3.59 -1.88 -21.72
C LEU A 11 2.49 -2.89 -22.06
N ARG A 12 1.34 -2.47 -22.58
CA ARG A 12 0.24 -3.39 -22.93
C ARG A 12 0.64 -4.55 -23.82
N PRO A 13 1.55 -4.40 -24.81
CA PRO A 13 1.97 -5.51 -25.66
C PRO A 13 2.61 -6.68 -24.88
N VAL A 14 3.26 -6.40 -23.74
CA VAL A 14 3.84 -7.44 -22.87
C VAL A 14 2.74 -8.34 -22.28
N PHE A 15 1.53 -7.80 -22.09
CA PHE A 15 0.41 -8.47 -21.43
C PHE A 15 -0.64 -9.03 -22.40
N GLY A 16 -0.49 -8.78 -23.69
CA GLY A 16 -1.24 -9.35 -24.80
C GLY A 16 -2.66 -9.80 -24.46
N ASP A 17 -2.87 -11.11 -24.47
CA ASP A 17 -4.18 -11.75 -24.28
C ASP A 17 -4.81 -11.48 -22.90
N MET A 18 -4.01 -11.24 -21.87
CA MET A 18 -4.54 -10.95 -20.52
C MET A 18 -5.35 -9.65 -20.48
N LEU A 19 -5.06 -8.70 -21.37
CA LEU A 19 -5.74 -7.41 -21.48
C LEU A 19 -6.67 -7.30 -22.68
N ALA A 20 -6.80 -8.35 -23.49
CA ALA A 20 -7.59 -8.33 -24.73
C ALA A 20 -9.05 -7.95 -24.50
N LEU A 21 -9.68 -8.49 -23.45
CA LEU A 21 -11.08 -8.24 -23.11
C LEU A 21 -11.29 -6.97 -22.28
N ASN A 22 -10.31 -6.60 -21.46
CA ASN A 22 -10.40 -5.42 -20.58
C ASN A 22 -9.03 -4.78 -20.38
N LYS A 23 -8.79 -3.67 -21.07
CA LYS A 23 -7.53 -2.90 -21.02
C LYS A 23 -7.27 -2.24 -19.65
N GLU A 24 -8.30 -2.09 -18.82
CA GLU A 24 -8.23 -1.48 -17.48
C GLU A 24 -8.22 -2.54 -16.36
N ARG A 25 -8.12 -3.81 -16.73
CA ARG A 25 -8.03 -4.91 -15.77
C ARG A 25 -6.84 -4.70 -14.82
N LEU A 26 -7.09 -4.94 -13.55
CA LEU A 26 -6.05 -4.98 -12.53
C LEU A 26 -5.50 -6.40 -12.44
N LEU A 27 -4.18 -6.51 -12.44
CA LEU A 27 -3.45 -7.77 -12.40
C LEU A 27 -2.80 -7.94 -11.04
N SER A 28 -2.78 -9.17 -10.54
CA SER A 28 -1.97 -9.54 -9.38
C SER A 28 -0.49 -9.61 -9.77
N GLU A 29 0.41 -9.60 -8.79
CA GLU A 29 1.84 -9.76 -9.03
C GLU A 29 2.15 -11.09 -9.73
N ALA A 30 1.47 -12.18 -9.35
CA ALA A 30 1.62 -13.48 -10.00
C ALA A 30 1.25 -13.44 -11.48
N GLU A 31 0.18 -12.72 -11.86
CA GLU A 31 -0.21 -12.53 -13.26
C GLU A 31 0.80 -11.67 -14.02
N VAL A 32 1.40 -10.67 -13.37
CA VAL A 32 2.49 -9.86 -13.97
C VAL A 32 3.72 -10.71 -14.22
N VAL A 33 4.11 -11.55 -13.28
CA VAL A 33 5.21 -12.51 -13.43
C VAL A 33 4.93 -13.46 -14.61
N ALA A 34 3.76 -14.08 -14.63
CA ALA A 34 3.37 -15.00 -15.70
C ALA A 34 3.41 -14.34 -17.09
N ALA A 35 2.91 -13.09 -17.19
CA ALA A 35 2.94 -12.34 -18.45
C ALA A 35 4.38 -12.04 -18.89
N LEU A 36 5.25 -11.62 -17.97
CA LEU A 36 6.65 -11.34 -18.28
C LEU A 36 7.36 -12.59 -18.84
N PHE A 37 7.21 -13.75 -18.17
CA PHE A 37 7.83 -15.00 -18.61
C PHE A 37 7.21 -15.57 -19.89
N ALA A 38 5.94 -15.29 -20.18
CA ALA A 38 5.31 -15.68 -21.43
C ALA A 38 5.79 -14.81 -22.61
N TYR A 39 6.09 -13.54 -22.35
CA TYR A 39 6.50 -12.57 -23.36
C TYR A 39 8.01 -12.61 -23.65
N ALA A 40 8.83 -12.53 -22.61
CA ALA A 40 10.28 -12.43 -22.76
C ALA A 40 10.92 -13.78 -23.09
N LYS A 41 11.90 -13.76 -23.98
CA LYS A 41 12.65 -14.97 -24.32
C LYS A 41 13.62 -15.33 -23.20
N PRO A 42 13.73 -16.61 -22.81
CA PRO A 42 14.76 -17.02 -21.86
C PRO A 42 16.16 -16.84 -22.48
N ALA A 43 17.11 -16.47 -21.65
CA ALA A 43 18.52 -16.43 -22.07
C ALA A 43 19.04 -17.84 -22.39
N ALA A 44 19.98 -17.93 -23.31
CA ALA A 44 20.55 -19.21 -23.74
C ALA A 44 21.35 -19.93 -22.63
N SER A 45 21.89 -19.16 -21.69
CA SER A 45 22.67 -19.69 -20.57
C SER A 45 22.11 -19.19 -19.24
N PRO A 46 22.05 -20.03 -18.20
CA PRO A 46 21.71 -19.54 -16.87
C PRO A 46 22.79 -18.57 -16.39
N SER A 47 22.40 -17.56 -15.63
CA SER A 47 23.36 -16.64 -15.00
C SER A 47 24.32 -17.41 -14.07
N SER A 48 25.48 -16.83 -13.79
CA SER A 48 26.46 -17.38 -12.84
C SER A 48 25.87 -17.60 -11.43
N THR A 49 24.76 -16.98 -11.13
CA THR A 49 24.01 -17.08 -9.86
C THR A 49 22.95 -18.19 -9.86
N GLY A 50 22.75 -18.90 -10.98
CA GLY A 50 21.70 -19.91 -11.12
C GLY A 50 20.28 -19.33 -11.21
N VAL A 51 20.15 -18.00 -11.30
CA VAL A 51 18.88 -17.30 -11.45
C VAL A 51 18.49 -17.25 -12.93
N ALA A 52 17.21 -17.41 -13.24
CA ALA A 52 16.72 -17.30 -14.60
C ALA A 52 16.99 -15.90 -15.17
N SER A 53 17.54 -15.84 -16.38
CA SER A 53 17.77 -14.60 -17.13
C SER A 53 16.85 -14.52 -18.34
N LEU A 54 16.45 -13.32 -18.68
CA LEU A 54 15.58 -13.00 -19.80
C LEU A 54 16.27 -12.04 -20.75
N VAL A 55 15.99 -12.18 -22.04
CA VAL A 55 16.54 -11.29 -23.08
C VAL A 55 15.61 -10.11 -23.28
N LEU A 56 16.16 -8.90 -23.21
CA LEU A 56 15.42 -7.69 -23.50
C LEU A 56 15.16 -7.56 -25.00
N ASP A 57 13.95 -7.24 -25.37
CA ASP A 57 13.60 -6.73 -26.71
C ASP A 57 13.56 -5.20 -26.72
N ASP A 58 13.30 -4.60 -27.87
CA ASP A 58 13.24 -3.13 -28.05
C ASP A 58 12.17 -2.49 -27.16
N LEU A 59 11.05 -3.18 -26.92
CA LEU A 59 9.95 -2.68 -26.10
C LEU A 59 10.31 -2.67 -24.63
N LEU A 60 10.84 -3.77 -24.09
CA LEU A 60 11.27 -3.86 -22.69
C LEU A 60 12.44 -2.92 -22.43
N ALA A 61 13.45 -2.90 -23.29
CA ALA A 61 14.58 -2.00 -23.19
C ALA A 61 14.13 -0.54 -23.19
N GLY A 62 13.32 -0.12 -24.16
CA GLY A 62 12.85 1.27 -24.28
C GLY A 62 11.87 1.72 -23.20
N SER A 63 11.10 0.76 -22.60
CA SER A 63 10.11 1.09 -21.58
C SER A 63 10.65 1.04 -20.16
N LEU A 64 11.58 0.13 -19.88
CA LEU A 64 12.07 -0.14 -18.52
C LEU A 64 13.40 0.55 -18.21
N TYR A 65 14.19 0.83 -19.24
CA TYR A 65 15.52 1.42 -19.10
C TYR A 65 15.58 2.84 -19.69
N GLY A 66 16.41 3.65 -19.12
CA GLY A 66 16.61 5.03 -19.56
C GLY A 66 17.62 5.11 -20.71
N LYS A 67 17.57 6.16 -21.52
CA LYS A 67 18.49 6.39 -22.65
C LYS A 67 19.99 6.39 -22.28
N LYS A 68 20.32 6.55 -21.00
CA LYS A 68 21.70 6.60 -20.48
C LYS A 68 22.14 5.29 -19.84
N GLU A 69 21.25 4.31 -19.73
CA GLU A 69 21.56 3.01 -19.18
C GLU A 69 22.14 2.10 -20.26
N PRO A 70 23.11 1.23 -19.94
CA PRO A 70 23.82 0.41 -20.93
C PRO A 70 22.96 -0.76 -21.46
N GLU A 71 21.87 -1.12 -20.77
CA GLU A 71 21.00 -2.23 -21.12
C GLU A 71 20.11 -1.87 -22.31
N GLY A 72 20.48 -2.40 -23.48
CA GLY A 72 19.73 -2.28 -24.72
C GLY A 72 19.02 -3.57 -25.11
N SER A 73 18.39 -3.53 -26.28
CA SER A 73 17.81 -4.73 -26.90
C SER A 73 18.89 -5.80 -27.10
N GLY A 74 18.55 -7.06 -26.78
CA GLY A 74 19.48 -8.19 -26.83
C GLY A 74 20.28 -8.40 -25.53
N THR A 75 20.23 -7.48 -24.56
CA THR A 75 20.90 -7.66 -23.27
C THR A 75 20.20 -8.73 -22.43
N GLU A 76 20.97 -9.61 -21.81
CA GLU A 76 20.46 -10.58 -20.84
C GLU A 76 20.40 -9.96 -19.45
N VAL A 77 19.24 -10.05 -18.79
CA VAL A 77 18.98 -9.48 -17.46
C VAL A 77 18.37 -10.54 -16.56
N GLU A 78 18.76 -10.58 -15.30
CA GLU A 78 18.16 -11.47 -14.31
C GLU A 78 16.66 -11.16 -14.11
N ALA A 79 15.84 -12.20 -14.14
CA ALA A 79 14.38 -12.07 -14.09
C ALA A 79 13.87 -11.29 -12.85
N PRO A 80 14.43 -11.44 -11.63
CA PRO A 80 13.99 -10.63 -10.48
C PRO A 80 14.27 -9.14 -10.66
N LEU A 81 15.41 -8.77 -11.26
CA LEU A 81 15.74 -7.38 -11.52
C LEU A 81 14.81 -6.78 -12.56
N LEU A 82 14.54 -7.51 -13.65
CA LEU A 82 13.63 -7.09 -14.70
C LEU A 82 12.20 -6.96 -14.17
N LEU A 83 11.75 -7.91 -13.35
CA LEU A 83 10.44 -7.86 -12.70
C LEU A 83 10.31 -6.64 -11.78
N GLY A 84 11.30 -6.36 -10.95
CA GLY A 84 11.30 -5.18 -10.08
C GLY A 84 11.16 -3.87 -10.85
N ARG A 85 11.86 -3.74 -11.99
CA ARG A 85 11.73 -2.59 -12.89
C ARG A 85 10.35 -2.52 -13.54
N LEU A 86 9.82 -3.66 -14.01
CA LEU A 86 8.48 -3.74 -14.58
C LEU A 86 7.43 -3.29 -13.57
N LEU A 87 7.42 -3.87 -12.37
CA LEU A 87 6.49 -3.50 -11.29
C LEU A 87 6.56 -2.00 -10.96
N GLY A 88 7.77 -1.43 -10.95
CA GLY A 88 7.99 0.02 -10.74
C GLY A 88 7.41 0.91 -11.83
N LYS A 89 7.15 0.39 -13.03
CA LYS A 89 6.51 1.14 -14.15
C LYS A 89 4.99 0.94 -14.19
N LEU A 90 4.46 -0.07 -13.51
CA LEU A 90 3.02 -0.29 -13.43
C LEU A 90 2.38 0.66 -12.41
N ASN A 91 1.12 0.99 -12.62
CA ASN A 91 0.36 1.77 -11.65
C ASN A 91 -0.16 0.83 -10.55
N GLN A 92 0.38 0.96 -9.37
CA GLN A 92 -0.03 0.16 -8.21
C GLN A 92 -1.38 0.61 -7.68
N PHE A 93 -2.20 -0.36 -7.30
CA PHE A 93 -3.44 -0.21 -6.55
C PHE A 93 -3.45 -1.18 -5.37
N THR A 94 -4.06 -0.78 -4.29
CA THR A 94 -4.30 -1.65 -3.13
C THR A 94 -5.79 -1.88 -2.99
N ARG A 95 -6.20 -3.16 -2.97
CA ARG A 95 -7.56 -3.58 -2.70
C ARG A 95 -7.69 -3.97 -1.23
N LEU A 96 -8.51 -3.20 -0.51
CA LEU A 96 -8.86 -3.45 0.87
C LEU A 96 -10.21 -4.18 0.92
N ARG A 97 -10.29 -5.26 1.69
CA ARG A 97 -11.55 -5.90 2.08
C ARG A 97 -11.80 -5.58 3.53
N ILE A 98 -12.83 -4.78 3.78
CA ILE A 98 -13.18 -4.30 5.11
C ILE A 98 -14.43 -5.07 5.55
N THR A 99 -14.30 -5.85 6.62
CA THR A 99 -15.44 -6.49 7.27
C THR A 99 -15.76 -5.66 8.50
N ARG A 100 -16.81 -4.86 8.42
CA ARG A 100 -17.28 -4.10 9.58
C ARG A 100 -18.01 -5.05 10.54
N GLY A 101 -17.71 -4.95 11.83
CA GLY A 101 -18.38 -5.74 12.87
C GLY A 101 -19.90 -5.49 12.84
N GLY A 102 -20.69 -6.51 12.48
CA GLY A 102 -22.13 -6.41 12.33
C GLY A 102 -22.73 -7.37 11.30
N GLY A 103 -21.92 -8.26 10.69
CA GLY A 103 -22.42 -9.32 9.79
C GLY A 103 -22.78 -8.87 8.38
N GLY A 104 -22.38 -7.67 7.96
CA GLY A 104 -22.53 -7.19 6.59
C GLY A 104 -21.56 -7.85 5.62
N ALA A 105 -21.87 -7.83 4.33
CA ALA A 105 -20.93 -8.24 3.29
C ALA A 105 -19.65 -7.39 3.36
N PRO A 106 -18.46 -7.98 3.10
CA PRO A 106 -17.21 -7.22 3.09
C PRO A 106 -17.27 -6.13 2.01
N GLU A 107 -16.95 -4.91 2.39
CA GLU A 107 -16.81 -3.78 1.49
C GLU A 107 -15.43 -3.82 0.84
N GLU A 108 -15.37 -3.76 -0.49
CA GLU A 108 -14.10 -3.67 -1.22
C GLU A 108 -13.81 -2.21 -1.58
N VAL A 109 -12.68 -1.72 -1.09
CA VAL A 109 -12.16 -0.39 -1.41
C VAL A 109 -10.90 -0.54 -2.26
N LEU A 110 -10.89 0.12 -3.41
CA LEU A 110 -9.74 0.16 -4.30
C LEU A 110 -9.06 1.52 -4.18
N GLN A 111 -7.82 1.53 -3.72
CA GLN A 111 -7.03 2.74 -3.55
C GLN A 111 -5.82 2.75 -4.50
N LYS A 112 -5.54 3.91 -5.10
CA LYS A 112 -4.36 4.09 -5.94
C LYS A 112 -3.12 4.23 -5.08
N GLY A 113 -2.08 3.45 -5.39
CA GLY A 113 -0.81 3.43 -4.69
C GLY A 113 -0.77 2.46 -3.50
N ALA A 114 0.32 2.52 -2.76
CA ALA A 114 0.48 1.80 -1.51
C ALA A 114 -0.31 2.49 -0.39
N VAL A 115 -0.91 1.70 0.47
CA VAL A 115 -1.57 2.21 1.69
C VAL A 115 -0.48 2.55 2.70
N LYS A 116 -0.54 3.76 3.24
CA LYS A 116 0.34 4.20 4.33
C LYS A 116 -0.19 3.67 5.67
N ASN A 117 0.68 3.59 6.65
CA ASN A 117 0.30 3.13 7.98
C ASN A 117 -0.66 4.12 8.67
N ILE A 118 -1.49 3.57 9.55
CA ILE A 118 -2.20 4.38 10.56
C ILE A 118 -1.18 4.67 11.65
N HIS A 119 -0.99 5.95 11.95
CA HIS A 119 -0.11 6.39 13.02
C HIS A 119 -0.92 6.60 14.30
N VAL A 120 -0.52 5.93 15.36
CA VAL A 120 -1.07 6.10 16.72
C VAL A 120 0.05 6.60 17.62
N GLN A 121 -0.08 7.82 18.12
CA GLN A 121 0.97 8.47 18.88
C GLN A 121 0.43 8.94 20.23
N ALA A 122 1.10 8.55 21.32
CA ALA A 122 0.88 9.12 22.64
C ALA A 122 1.90 10.21 22.92
N GLU A 123 1.45 11.33 23.42
CA GLU A 123 2.30 12.47 23.79
C GLU A 123 1.88 13.14 25.09
N ASP A 124 2.84 13.75 25.76
CA ASP A 124 2.60 14.53 26.97
C ASP A 124 2.12 15.93 26.63
N ARG A 125 1.16 16.42 27.42
CA ARG A 125 0.75 17.82 27.46
C ARG A 125 0.92 18.39 28.86
N HIS A 126 1.12 19.70 28.93
CA HIS A 126 1.27 20.43 30.21
C HIS A 126 2.36 19.85 31.14
N ALA A 127 3.55 19.63 30.60
CA ALA A 127 4.71 19.12 31.35
C ALA A 127 4.43 17.76 32.04
N GLY A 128 3.84 16.81 31.33
CA GLY A 128 3.57 15.44 31.80
C GLY A 128 2.33 15.29 32.69
N ARG A 129 1.55 16.36 32.89
CA ARG A 129 0.32 16.27 33.72
C ARG A 129 -0.89 15.72 32.97
N LYS A 130 -0.87 15.75 31.65
CA LYS A 130 -1.95 15.24 30.79
C LYS A 130 -1.34 14.53 29.60
N HIS A 131 -1.98 13.44 29.20
CA HIS A 131 -1.61 12.69 28.01
C HIS A 131 -2.66 12.86 26.94
N VAL A 132 -2.26 12.76 25.68
CA VAL A 132 -3.13 12.76 24.53
C VAL A 132 -2.67 11.67 23.57
N THR A 133 -3.60 10.85 23.12
CA THR A 133 -3.35 9.88 22.05
C THR A 133 -3.92 10.40 20.76
N ARG A 134 -3.08 10.52 19.73
CA ARG A 134 -3.44 11.01 18.39
C ARG A 134 -3.43 9.88 17.40
N VAL A 135 -4.41 9.88 16.49
CA VAL A 135 -4.53 8.87 15.44
C VAL A 135 -4.75 9.59 14.12
N HIS A 136 -3.98 9.24 13.09
CA HIS A 136 -4.20 9.74 11.73
C HIS A 136 -3.88 8.68 10.67
N GLY A 137 -4.33 8.90 9.43
CA GLY A 137 -4.14 7.97 8.32
C GLY A 137 -5.21 6.88 8.22
N MET A 138 -6.26 6.92 9.06
CA MET A 138 -7.34 5.93 9.10
C MET A 138 -8.25 5.98 7.86
N GLU A 139 -8.34 7.12 7.18
CA GLU A 139 -9.21 7.29 6.01
C GLU A 139 -8.79 6.37 4.85
N GLN A 140 -7.50 6.04 4.77
CA GLN A 140 -7.00 5.11 3.76
C GLN A 140 -7.57 3.69 3.93
N PHE A 141 -8.06 3.38 5.12
CA PHE A 141 -8.73 2.12 5.44
C PHE A 141 -10.26 2.26 5.46
N ALA A 142 -10.79 3.34 4.85
CA ALA A 142 -12.21 3.69 4.85
C ALA A 142 -12.80 3.78 6.27
N ILE A 143 -11.99 4.18 7.26
CA ILE A 143 -12.43 4.46 8.61
C ILE A 143 -12.69 5.96 8.71
N GLU A 144 -13.94 6.34 8.96
CA GLU A 144 -14.32 7.72 9.16
C GLU A 144 -13.79 8.24 10.49
N PRO A 145 -13.05 9.37 10.53
CA PRO A 145 -12.46 9.90 11.76
C PRO A 145 -13.48 10.19 12.86
N ASP A 146 -14.66 10.69 12.49
CA ASP A 146 -15.75 11.00 13.44
C ASP A 146 -16.37 9.73 14.04
N GLU A 147 -16.45 8.64 13.26
CA GLU A 147 -16.87 7.31 13.74
C GLU A 147 -15.84 6.75 14.73
N LEU A 148 -14.55 6.81 14.38
CA LEU A 148 -13.48 6.35 15.25
C LEU A 148 -13.46 7.12 16.57
N ALA A 149 -13.57 8.45 16.51
CA ALA A 149 -13.62 9.31 17.69
C ALA A 149 -14.80 8.92 18.61
N THR A 150 -15.98 8.75 18.04
CA THR A 150 -17.18 8.33 18.79
C THR A 150 -16.98 6.96 19.45
N ARG A 151 -16.33 6.04 18.75
CA ARG A 151 -16.06 4.69 19.25
C ARG A 151 -15.06 4.71 20.40
N ILE A 152 -13.96 5.47 20.26
CA ILE A 152 -12.97 5.66 21.34
C ILE A 152 -13.64 6.29 22.57
N GLN A 153 -14.46 7.34 22.37
CA GLN A 153 -15.20 7.98 23.47
C GLN A 153 -16.07 6.98 24.25
N LYS A 154 -16.85 6.18 23.52
CA LYS A 154 -17.78 5.21 24.16
C LYS A 154 -17.02 4.06 24.84
N THR A 155 -15.94 3.57 24.24
CA THR A 155 -15.22 2.42 24.77
C THR A 155 -14.36 2.77 25.99
N HIS A 156 -13.77 3.97 25.98
CA HIS A 156 -12.80 4.36 27.02
C HIS A 156 -13.27 5.52 27.91
N ASN A 157 -14.53 5.94 27.74
CA ASN A 157 -15.13 7.03 28.51
C ASN A 157 -14.25 8.29 28.57
N THR A 158 -13.71 8.69 27.42
CA THR A 158 -12.77 9.81 27.29
C THR A 158 -13.28 10.85 26.31
N SER A 159 -12.72 12.06 26.33
CA SER A 159 -13.04 13.10 25.36
C SER A 159 -12.16 12.96 24.13
N CYS A 160 -12.78 13.01 22.94
CA CYS A 160 -12.09 13.03 21.66
C CYS A 160 -12.43 14.29 20.87
N SER A 161 -11.50 14.73 20.06
CA SER A 161 -11.73 15.78 19.05
C SER A 161 -11.20 15.32 17.70
N VAL A 162 -11.87 15.75 16.63
CA VAL A 162 -11.44 15.53 15.25
C VAL A 162 -11.01 16.87 14.68
N GLN A 163 -9.83 16.93 14.11
CA GLN A 163 -9.26 18.16 13.55
C GLN A 163 -8.50 17.85 12.25
N PRO A 164 -8.34 18.82 11.34
CA PRO A 164 -7.46 18.65 10.19
C PRO A 164 -6.04 18.32 10.62
N LEU A 165 -5.33 17.49 9.85
CA LEU A 165 -3.94 17.20 10.09
C LEU A 165 -3.11 18.49 10.04
N PRO A 166 -2.23 18.74 11.01
CA PRO A 166 -1.37 19.91 10.99
C PRO A 166 -0.32 19.80 9.88
N GLY A 167 -0.25 20.82 9.01
CA GLY A 167 0.73 20.88 7.92
C GLY A 167 0.14 21.51 6.66
N LYS A 168 0.97 22.24 5.91
CA LYS A 168 0.53 23.03 4.75
C LYS A 168 0.11 22.17 3.56
N ASN A 169 0.61 20.93 3.47
CA ASN A 169 0.36 19.97 2.39
C ASN A 169 -0.24 18.65 2.91
N GLU A 170 -0.59 18.58 4.18
CA GLU A 170 -1.20 17.38 4.77
C GLU A 170 -2.68 17.35 4.46
N THR A 171 -3.15 16.22 3.95
CA THR A 171 -4.56 15.94 3.68
C THR A 171 -5.05 14.87 4.62
N GLY A 172 -6.21 15.06 5.22
CA GLY A 172 -6.80 14.13 6.16
C GLY A 172 -7.11 14.77 7.51
N LYS A 173 -7.61 13.94 8.41
CA LYS A 173 -7.99 14.36 9.76
C LYS A 173 -7.20 13.57 10.80
N GLU A 174 -7.08 14.18 11.96
CA GLU A 174 -6.51 13.58 13.16
C GLU A 174 -7.59 13.44 14.22
N VAL A 175 -7.65 12.29 14.86
CA VAL A 175 -8.45 12.05 16.07
C VAL A 175 -7.54 12.20 17.27
N ALA A 176 -7.86 13.12 18.18
CA ALA A 176 -7.13 13.32 19.42
C ALA A 176 -8.01 12.90 20.60
N ALA A 177 -7.61 11.84 21.31
CA ALA A 177 -8.27 11.31 22.50
C ALA A 177 -7.50 11.73 23.75
N GLN A 178 -8.18 12.17 24.79
CA GLN A 178 -7.54 12.49 26.08
C GLN A 178 -7.17 11.19 26.79
N GLY A 179 -5.92 11.13 27.29
CA GLY A 179 -5.38 9.99 28.02
C GLY A 179 -4.29 9.25 27.27
N MET A 180 -3.64 8.33 27.98
CA MET A 180 -2.64 7.40 27.48
C MET A 180 -3.37 6.15 26.98
N LEU A 181 -3.83 6.16 25.74
CA LEU A 181 -4.68 5.11 25.14
C LEU A 181 -3.98 4.42 23.95
N LEU A 182 -2.65 4.44 23.91
CA LEU A 182 -1.86 3.91 22.79
C LEU A 182 -2.19 2.44 22.52
N VAL A 183 -2.15 1.61 23.56
CA VAL A 183 -2.38 0.15 23.45
C VAL A 183 -3.83 -0.15 23.13
N GLU A 184 -4.74 0.54 23.78
CA GLU A 184 -6.19 0.38 23.65
C GLU A 184 -6.67 0.76 22.24
N VAL A 185 -6.17 1.86 21.71
CA VAL A 185 -6.51 2.31 20.35
C VAL A 185 -5.93 1.36 19.31
N CYS A 186 -4.71 0.88 19.48
CA CYS A 186 -4.14 -0.15 18.62
C CYS A 186 -4.94 -1.45 18.65
N ALA A 187 -5.42 -1.87 19.83
CA ALA A 187 -6.29 -3.03 19.99
C ALA A 187 -7.64 -2.81 19.28
N LEU A 188 -8.25 -1.63 19.47
CA LEU A 188 -9.50 -1.26 18.81
C LEU A 188 -9.39 -1.30 17.29
N LEU A 189 -8.31 -0.78 16.71
CA LEU A 189 -8.07 -0.82 15.26
C LEU A 189 -7.95 -2.27 14.74
N ARG A 190 -7.29 -3.13 15.48
CA ARG A 190 -7.15 -4.55 15.10
C ARG A 190 -8.44 -5.35 15.24
N GLU A 191 -9.10 -5.21 16.37
CA GLU A 191 -10.24 -6.07 16.72
C GLU A 191 -11.55 -5.62 16.08
N ALA A 192 -11.78 -4.31 16.04
CA ALA A 192 -13.03 -3.76 15.54
C ALA A 192 -13.01 -3.43 14.05
N TYR A 193 -11.85 -3.07 13.52
CA TYR A 193 -11.69 -2.69 12.12
C TYR A 193 -10.86 -3.70 11.31
N GLY A 194 -10.30 -4.74 11.93
CA GLY A 194 -9.55 -5.78 11.26
C GLY A 194 -8.23 -5.32 10.64
N ILE A 195 -7.64 -4.22 11.13
CA ILE A 195 -6.40 -3.67 10.60
C ILE A 195 -5.22 -4.56 11.01
N PRO A 196 -4.43 -5.09 10.04
CA PRO A 196 -3.26 -5.89 10.38
C PRO A 196 -2.23 -5.06 11.14
N PRO A 197 -1.52 -5.64 12.14
CA PRO A 197 -0.52 -4.93 12.93
C PRO A 197 0.58 -4.25 12.12
N SER A 198 0.93 -4.79 10.96
CA SER A 198 1.93 -4.23 10.03
C SER A 198 1.55 -2.86 9.45
N TYR A 199 0.27 -2.47 9.54
CA TYR A 199 -0.24 -1.18 9.09
C TYR A 199 -0.57 -0.22 10.24
N ILE A 200 -0.20 -0.57 11.47
CA ILE A 200 -0.36 0.29 12.65
C ILE A 200 1.03 0.64 13.16
N GLU A 201 1.38 1.90 13.07
CA GLU A 201 2.62 2.44 13.63
C GLU A 201 2.30 3.12 14.95
N ALA A 202 2.73 2.49 16.05
CA ALA A 202 2.52 3.00 17.40
C ALA A 202 3.79 3.68 17.90
N LEU A 203 3.67 4.91 18.36
CA LEU A 203 4.78 5.71 18.86
C LEU A 203 4.43 6.31 20.22
N ASP A 204 5.16 5.91 21.24
CA ASP A 204 5.10 6.52 22.57
C ASP A 204 6.13 7.64 22.68
N LYS A 205 5.66 8.88 22.84
CA LYS A 205 6.46 10.08 23.07
C LYS A 205 6.29 10.64 24.48
N THR A 206 5.69 9.87 25.36
CA THR A 206 5.61 10.26 26.78
C THR A 206 6.96 10.03 27.45
N LYS A 207 7.35 10.93 28.34
CA LYS A 207 8.61 10.88 29.08
C LYS A 207 8.38 10.51 30.53
#